data_546346fd09bf0e3e14456222be671691
#
_entry.id   546346fd09bf0e3e14456222be671691
#
_cell.length_a   1.000
_cell.length_b   1.000
_cell.length_c   1.000
_cell.angle_alpha   90.00
_cell.angle_beta   90.00
_cell.angle_gamma   90.00
#
_symmetry.space_group_name_H-M   'P 1'
#
loop_
_entity.id
_entity.type
_entity.pdbx_description
1 polymer ?
#
loop_
_entity_poly.entity_id
_entity_poly.type
_entity_poly.pdbx_seq_one_letter_code
_entity_poly.pdbx_strand_id
1 'polypeptide(L)'
;IALRLVGSEMCIRDSYNGAMIYATDLEGKLTKINLTENFVMDTDQNSSTYNSIVRPVASDKTIQQTTLFTAEATSANGRYIYTRPEVTINSDNNLWLYFGTGNTQKLQSQSSQVKNRLYGIKDKNFPNFVKVNPTGNVSMCKTAPVCPGGTDLGWYVDLKKAQKLTAEPTVDKDRVYFPIYEPSPANNKCGTGS
;
A
#
# COMPACT_ATOMS: atom_id res chain seq x y z
N ILE A 1 -14.03 -10.20 -12.51
CA ILE A 1 -12.82 -10.48 -11.71
C ILE A 1 -13.15 -10.04 -10.29
N ALA A 2 -13.34 -10.99 -9.38
CA ALA A 2 -13.53 -10.65 -7.99
C ALA A 2 -12.19 -10.15 -7.42
N LEU A 3 -12.07 -8.85 -7.23
CA LEU A 3 -10.98 -8.26 -6.46
C LEU A 3 -11.11 -8.79 -5.02
N ARG A 4 -10.25 -9.70 -4.62
CA ARG A 4 -10.11 -10.07 -3.22
C ARG A 4 -9.30 -9.00 -2.50
N LEU A 5 -9.95 -7.89 -2.16
CA LEU A 5 -9.39 -6.88 -1.28
C LEU A 5 -9.16 -7.51 0.10
N VAL A 6 -7.93 -7.54 0.54
CA VAL A 6 -7.55 -8.14 1.84
C VAL A 6 -7.59 -7.10 2.94
N GLY A 7 -7.34 -5.84 2.62
CA GLY A 7 -7.41 -4.73 3.54
C GLY A 7 -7.27 -3.40 2.82
N SER A 8 -7.87 -2.38 3.38
CA SER A 8 -7.82 -1.04 2.82
C SER A 8 -7.61 0.00 3.92
N GLU A 9 -6.80 0.99 3.63
CA GLU A 9 -6.69 2.22 4.38
C GLU A 9 -7.28 3.37 3.60
N MET A 10 -7.99 4.24 4.30
CA MET A 10 -8.62 5.41 3.72
C MET A 10 -7.93 6.67 4.22
N CYS A 11 -7.29 7.40 3.32
CA CYS A 11 -6.81 8.73 3.59
C CYS A 11 -7.90 9.74 3.21
N ILE A 12 -8.50 10.36 4.21
CA ILE A 12 -9.46 11.44 4.03
C ILE A 12 -8.67 12.73 3.89
N ARG A 13 -8.82 13.40 2.76
CA ARG A 13 -8.36 14.78 2.64
C ARG A 13 -9.36 15.66 3.38
N ASP A 14 -8.87 16.50 4.27
CA ASP A 14 -9.66 17.43 5.11
C ASP A 14 -10.25 18.62 4.31
N SER A 15 -10.66 18.38 3.12
CA SER A 15 -11.46 19.29 2.34
C SER A 15 -12.57 18.49 1.68
N TYR A 16 -13.76 19.02 1.59
CA TYR A 16 -15.02 18.44 1.11
C TYR A 16 -14.98 17.65 -0.21
N ASN A 17 -13.82 17.32 -0.73
CA ASN A 17 -13.62 16.93 -2.13
C ASN A 17 -13.23 15.46 -2.34
N GLY A 18 -13.35 14.61 -1.34
CA GLY A 18 -13.26 13.18 -1.59
C GLY A 18 -12.25 12.40 -0.75
N ALA A 19 -12.15 11.12 -1.03
CA ALA A 19 -11.29 10.17 -0.34
C ALA A 19 -10.40 9.40 -1.30
N MET A 20 -9.16 9.13 -0.86
CA MET A 20 -8.27 8.16 -1.49
C MET A 20 -8.25 6.90 -0.65
N ILE A 21 -8.47 5.76 -1.28
CA ILE A 21 -8.35 4.45 -0.65
C ILE A 21 -7.12 3.75 -1.22
N TYR A 22 -6.33 3.17 -0.34
CA TYR A 22 -5.21 2.31 -0.71
C TYR A 22 -5.52 0.88 -0.26
N ALA A 23 -5.47 -0.03 -1.20
CA ALA A 23 -5.84 -1.42 -0.95
C ALA A 23 -4.76 -2.37 -1.45
N THR A 24 -4.53 -3.43 -0.70
CA THR A 24 -3.67 -4.54 -1.09
C THR A 24 -4.50 -5.78 -1.43
N ASP A 25 -3.94 -6.65 -2.23
CA ASP A 25 -4.58 -7.90 -2.62
C ASP A 25 -3.63 -9.12 -2.53
N LEU A 26 -4.20 -10.31 -2.70
CA LEU A 26 -3.44 -11.56 -2.67
C LEU A 26 -2.52 -11.75 -3.89
N GLU A 27 -2.71 -10.97 -4.95
CA GLU A 27 -1.80 -10.97 -6.09
C GLU A 27 -0.56 -10.10 -5.83
N GLY A 28 -0.47 -9.51 -4.64
CA GLY A 28 0.65 -8.65 -4.24
C GLY A 28 0.58 -7.25 -4.85
N LYS A 29 -0.61 -6.78 -5.22
CA LYS A 29 -0.80 -5.43 -5.75
C LYS A 29 -1.15 -4.46 -4.65
N LEU A 30 -0.63 -3.23 -4.77
CA LEU A 30 -1.05 -2.06 -4.03
C LEU A 30 -1.79 -1.14 -5.00
N THR A 31 -3.09 -0.97 -4.79
CA THR A 31 -3.98 -0.21 -5.65
C THR A 31 -4.44 1.06 -4.96
N LYS A 32 -4.36 2.18 -5.66
CA LYS A 32 -4.93 3.48 -5.28
C LYS A 32 -6.29 3.64 -5.97
N ILE A 33 -7.29 3.97 -5.19
CA ILE A 33 -8.67 4.20 -5.65
C ILE A 33 -9.05 5.62 -5.27
N ASN A 34 -9.48 6.39 -6.25
CA ASN A 34 -9.97 7.74 -6.07
C ASN A 34 -11.50 7.75 -6.02
N LEU A 35 -12.04 8.16 -4.88
CA LEU A 35 -13.46 8.41 -4.69
C LEU A 35 -13.81 9.90 -4.75
N THR A 36 -12.84 10.73 -5.12
CA THR A 36 -13.03 12.16 -5.22
C THR A 36 -13.94 12.46 -6.41
N GLU A 37 -15.08 13.07 -6.15
CA GLU A 37 -15.85 13.70 -7.22
C GLU A 37 -15.08 14.95 -7.67
N ASN A 38 -14.86 15.10 -8.97
CA ASN A 38 -14.33 16.34 -9.51
C ASN A 38 -15.43 17.40 -9.43
N PHE A 39 -15.41 18.20 -8.39
CA PHE A 39 -16.28 19.36 -8.29
C PHE A 39 -15.64 20.49 -9.09
N VAL A 40 -16.38 21.01 -10.05
CA VAL A 40 -16.02 22.25 -10.73
C VAL A 40 -16.75 23.38 -10.02
N MET A 41 -16.03 24.38 -9.54
CA MET A 41 -16.67 25.63 -9.09
C MET A 41 -17.11 26.41 -10.32
N ASP A 42 -18.35 26.88 -10.28
CA ASP A 42 -18.86 27.80 -11.28
C ASP A 42 -18.17 29.17 -11.10
N THR A 43 -17.32 29.53 -12.04
CA THR A 43 -16.60 30.80 -12.07
C THR A 43 -17.28 31.86 -12.95
N ASP A 44 -18.43 31.55 -13.59
CA ASP A 44 -19.17 32.49 -14.39
C ASP A 44 -19.96 33.45 -13.47
N GLN A 45 -19.51 34.67 -13.39
CA GLN A 45 -20.13 35.75 -12.56
C GLN A 45 -21.58 36.05 -12.93
N ASN A 46 -22.01 35.67 -14.12
CA ASN A 46 -23.39 35.87 -14.59
C ASN A 46 -24.29 34.68 -14.32
N SER A 47 -23.72 33.61 -13.83
CA SER A 47 -24.48 32.37 -13.50
C SER A 47 -25.19 32.50 -12.15
N SER A 48 -26.41 32.00 -12.06
CA SER A 48 -27.13 31.88 -10.79
C SER A 48 -26.46 30.97 -9.77
N THR A 49 -25.50 30.15 -10.22
CA THR A 49 -24.70 29.22 -9.42
C THR A 49 -23.27 29.69 -9.20
N TYR A 50 -22.96 30.96 -9.51
CA TYR A 50 -21.65 31.55 -9.29
C TYR A 50 -21.12 31.27 -7.88
N ASN A 51 -19.89 30.84 -7.80
CA ASN A 51 -19.21 30.43 -6.57
C ASN A 51 -19.84 29.21 -5.87
N SER A 52 -20.75 28.49 -6.55
CA SER A 52 -21.28 27.23 -6.07
C SER A 52 -20.56 26.05 -6.70
N ILE A 53 -20.59 24.92 -6.02
CA ILE A 53 -20.04 23.68 -6.58
C ILE A 53 -21.03 23.17 -7.61
N VAL A 54 -20.65 23.22 -8.88
CA VAL A 54 -21.43 22.62 -9.97
C VAL A 54 -20.92 21.20 -10.16
N ARG A 55 -21.78 20.22 -9.95
CA ARG A 55 -21.45 18.84 -10.30
C ARG A 55 -21.30 18.72 -11.81
N PRO A 56 -20.19 18.23 -12.33
CA PRO A 56 -20.11 17.94 -13.76
C PRO A 56 -21.19 16.95 -14.14
N VAL A 57 -21.86 17.23 -15.27
CA VAL A 57 -22.93 16.39 -15.79
C VAL A 57 -22.38 14.98 -16.05
N ALA A 58 -22.83 14.06 -15.28
CA ALA A 58 -23.02 12.61 -15.45
C ALA A 58 -21.97 11.74 -16.18
N SER A 59 -21.05 12.21 -16.99
CA SER A 59 -20.19 11.34 -17.78
C SER A 59 -18.93 10.83 -17.06
N ASP A 60 -18.50 11.46 -15.96
CA ASP A 60 -17.21 11.18 -15.32
C ASP A 60 -17.30 10.70 -13.87
N LYS A 61 -18.41 10.12 -13.49
CA LYS A 61 -18.57 9.48 -12.16
C LYS A 61 -17.86 8.14 -12.05
N THR A 62 -16.76 7.97 -12.71
CA THR A 62 -16.02 6.73 -12.62
C THR A 62 -15.09 6.77 -11.42
N ILE A 63 -15.29 5.84 -10.51
CA ILE A 63 -14.25 5.50 -9.54
C ILE A 63 -12.97 5.25 -10.32
N GLN A 64 -11.98 6.09 -10.09
CA GLN A 64 -10.70 5.97 -10.75
C GLN A 64 -9.81 5.04 -9.93
N GLN A 65 -9.09 4.15 -10.60
CA GLN A 65 -8.15 3.26 -9.92
C GLN A 65 -6.85 3.12 -10.69
N THR A 66 -5.76 2.92 -9.97
CA THR A 66 -4.45 2.63 -10.53
C THR A 66 -3.66 1.75 -9.59
N THR A 67 -2.89 0.81 -10.14
CA THR A 67 -1.95 0.00 -9.36
C THR A 67 -0.66 0.80 -9.18
N LEU A 68 -0.33 1.15 -7.94
CA LEU A 68 0.89 1.88 -7.61
C LEU A 68 2.13 0.96 -7.65
N PHE A 69 1.96 -0.27 -7.17
CA PHE A 69 3.05 -1.21 -7.02
C PHE A 69 2.55 -2.65 -7.12
N THR A 70 3.43 -3.55 -7.55
CA THR A 70 3.18 -5.00 -7.52
C THR A 70 4.38 -5.75 -6.94
N ALA A 71 4.13 -6.61 -5.97
CA ALA A 71 5.10 -7.55 -5.42
C ALA A 71 5.24 -8.80 -6.29
N GLU A 72 4.44 -8.92 -7.35
CA GLU A 72 4.42 -10.05 -8.27
C GLU A 72 4.29 -11.39 -7.54
N ALA A 73 3.25 -11.52 -6.73
CA ALA A 73 3.02 -12.72 -5.94
C ALA A 73 2.80 -13.96 -6.81
N THR A 74 3.54 -15.00 -6.52
CA THR A 74 3.42 -16.31 -7.16
C THR A 74 3.48 -17.41 -6.11
N SER A 75 3.06 -18.61 -6.46
CA SER A 75 3.21 -19.77 -5.58
C SER A 75 4.67 -20.08 -5.26
N ALA A 76 5.59 -19.71 -6.15
CA ALA A 76 7.02 -19.94 -5.97
C ALA A 76 7.67 -18.90 -5.03
N ASN A 77 7.33 -17.61 -5.16
CA ASN A 77 7.94 -16.57 -4.34
C ASN A 77 7.17 -16.26 -3.05
N GLY A 78 5.91 -16.70 -2.94
CA GLY A 78 5.07 -16.57 -1.75
C GLY A 78 4.74 -15.15 -1.32
N ARG A 79 4.92 -14.15 -2.20
CA ARG A 79 4.75 -12.73 -1.87
C ARG A 79 3.29 -12.28 -1.83
N TYR A 80 2.45 -13.08 -1.21
CA TYR A 80 1.05 -12.73 -0.95
C TYR A 80 0.97 -11.66 0.12
N ILE A 81 0.05 -10.71 -0.04
CA ILE A 81 -0.22 -9.67 0.95
C ILE A 81 -1.56 -9.97 1.59
N TYR A 82 -1.56 -10.18 2.91
CA TYR A 82 -2.73 -10.53 3.71
C TYR A 82 -3.18 -9.43 4.66
N THR A 83 -2.40 -8.36 4.75
CA THR A 83 -2.67 -7.25 5.67
C THR A 83 -2.90 -5.98 4.88
N ARG A 84 -3.64 -5.06 5.45
CA ARG A 84 -3.76 -3.71 4.90
C ARG A 84 -2.43 -2.97 5.01
N PRO A 85 -2.19 -1.97 4.15
CA PRO A 85 -1.04 -1.09 4.31
C PRO A 85 -1.25 -0.13 5.48
N GLU A 86 -0.21 0.21 6.19
CA GLU A 86 -0.18 1.38 7.06
C GLU A 86 0.20 2.60 6.25
N VAL A 87 -0.47 3.73 6.50
CA VAL A 87 -0.32 4.95 5.72
C VAL A 87 0.14 6.10 6.61
N THR A 88 1.14 6.84 6.17
CA THR A 88 1.61 8.04 6.85
C THR A 88 2.05 9.11 5.86
N ILE A 89 2.02 10.37 6.30
CA ILE A 89 2.59 11.50 5.58
C ILE A 89 3.83 11.95 6.35
N ASN A 90 4.97 11.99 5.67
CA ASN A 90 6.22 12.44 6.27
C ASN A 90 6.33 13.98 6.27
N SER A 91 7.40 14.50 6.89
CA SER A 91 7.69 15.94 6.95
C SER A 91 7.79 16.63 5.59
N ASP A 92 8.10 15.90 4.54
CA ASP A 92 8.21 16.42 3.17
C ASP A 92 6.90 16.36 2.40
N ASN A 93 5.79 16.11 3.09
CA ASN A 93 4.45 15.95 2.50
C ASN A 93 4.32 14.77 1.52
N ASN A 94 5.21 13.80 1.57
CA ASN A 94 5.06 12.57 0.82
C ASN A 94 4.21 11.56 1.59
N LEU A 95 3.27 10.94 0.89
CA LEU A 95 2.49 9.84 1.45
C LEU A 95 3.26 8.54 1.26
N TRP A 96 3.47 7.83 2.35
CA TRP A 96 4.12 6.53 2.41
C TRP A 96 3.14 5.44 2.82
N LEU A 97 3.30 4.28 2.22
CA LEU A 97 2.50 3.09 2.46
C LEU A 97 3.44 1.96 2.85
N TYR A 98 3.23 1.40 4.03
CA TYR A 98 4.05 0.31 4.56
C TYR A 98 3.24 -0.98 4.62
N PHE A 99 3.79 -2.05 4.09
CA PHE A 99 3.18 -3.38 4.11
C PHE A 99 4.25 -4.45 3.94
N GLY A 100 3.86 -5.69 4.09
CA GLY A 100 4.77 -6.80 3.86
C GLY A 100 4.07 -8.01 3.31
N THR A 101 4.85 -9.02 2.97
CA THR A 101 4.36 -10.25 2.39
C THR A 101 4.50 -11.42 3.34
N GLY A 102 3.65 -12.42 3.16
CA GLY A 102 3.66 -13.67 3.91
C GLY A 102 2.36 -14.43 3.78
N ASN A 103 2.43 -15.72 3.55
CA ASN A 103 1.25 -16.55 3.53
C ASN A 103 0.82 -16.92 4.95
N THR A 104 -0.16 -16.18 5.49
CA THR A 104 -0.68 -16.39 6.84
C THR A 104 -1.50 -17.66 6.98
N GLN A 105 -1.99 -18.23 5.89
CA GLN A 105 -2.68 -19.54 5.91
C GLN A 105 -1.71 -20.71 6.07
N LYS A 106 -0.41 -20.50 5.82
CA LYS A 106 0.64 -21.51 5.93
C LYS A 106 1.78 -21.00 6.81
N LEU A 107 1.47 -20.64 8.05
CA LEU A 107 2.43 -20.05 8.98
C LEU A 107 3.66 -20.92 9.19
N GLN A 108 3.50 -22.20 9.40
CA GLN A 108 4.58 -23.15 9.66
C GLN A 108 5.37 -23.58 8.41
N SER A 109 4.97 -23.13 7.21
CA SER A 109 5.70 -23.49 6.00
C SER A 109 7.10 -22.86 6.01
N GLN A 110 8.11 -23.71 5.87
CA GLN A 110 9.54 -23.33 5.84
C GLN A 110 10.16 -23.48 4.45
N SER A 111 9.38 -23.32 3.39
CA SER A 111 9.90 -23.43 2.04
C SER A 111 11.10 -22.49 1.84
N SER A 112 12.21 -23.05 1.37
CA SER A 112 13.43 -22.30 1.08
C SER A 112 13.32 -21.38 -0.14
N GLN A 113 12.31 -21.64 -0.97
CA GLN A 113 12.05 -20.89 -2.21
C GLN A 113 11.31 -19.57 -1.94
N VAL A 114 10.63 -19.46 -0.81
CA VAL A 114 9.81 -18.29 -0.48
C VAL A 114 10.67 -17.22 0.16
N LYS A 115 10.77 -16.07 -0.51
CA LYS A 115 11.42 -14.86 -0.02
C LYS A 115 10.38 -13.77 0.17
N ASN A 116 9.89 -13.65 1.39
CA ASN A 116 9.01 -12.56 1.77
C ASN A 116 9.77 -11.23 1.89
N ARG A 117 9.04 -10.13 1.80
CA ARG A 117 9.58 -8.79 1.83
C ARG A 117 8.73 -7.85 2.66
N LEU A 118 9.37 -6.85 3.22
CA LEU A 118 8.76 -5.64 3.75
C LEU A 118 8.95 -4.53 2.74
N TYR A 119 7.96 -3.66 2.62
CA TYR A 119 7.96 -2.55 1.65
C TYR A 119 7.60 -1.24 2.31
N GLY A 120 8.24 -0.16 1.85
CA GLY A 120 7.77 1.21 1.99
C GLY A 120 7.63 1.81 0.60
N ILE A 121 6.40 2.11 0.19
CA ILE A 121 6.09 2.64 -1.14
C ILE A 121 5.59 4.07 -1.00
N LYS A 122 6.13 4.96 -1.84
CA LYS A 122 5.77 6.37 -1.85
C LYS A 122 4.75 6.67 -2.95
N ASP A 123 3.64 7.31 -2.59
CA ASP A 123 2.75 7.92 -3.57
C ASP A 123 3.19 9.36 -3.85
N LYS A 124 3.98 9.53 -4.91
CA LYS A 124 4.53 10.84 -5.32
C LYS A 124 3.46 11.83 -5.78
N ASN A 125 2.28 11.34 -6.11
CA ASN A 125 1.22 12.15 -6.68
C ASN A 125 0.16 12.56 -5.65
N PHE A 126 0.24 12.02 -4.43
CA PHE A 126 -0.69 12.42 -3.36
C PHE A 126 -0.59 13.94 -3.11
N PRO A 127 -1.68 14.68 -2.96
CA PRO A 127 -3.07 14.24 -2.87
C PRO A 127 -3.81 14.08 -4.21
N ASN A 128 -3.15 14.21 -5.32
CA ASN A 128 -3.77 14.12 -6.64
C ASN A 128 -3.87 12.66 -7.11
N PHE A 129 -4.91 12.35 -7.87
CA PHE A 129 -4.98 11.08 -8.57
C PHE A 129 -4.27 11.20 -9.92
N VAL A 130 -3.28 10.35 -10.13
CA VAL A 130 -2.62 10.18 -11.44
C VAL A 130 -2.58 8.68 -11.73
N LYS A 131 -3.02 8.32 -12.93
CA LYS A 131 -2.90 6.95 -13.39
C LYS A 131 -1.42 6.66 -13.67
N VAL A 132 -0.86 5.68 -12.99
CA VAL A 132 0.54 5.31 -13.13
C VAL A 132 0.68 3.90 -13.68
N ASN A 133 1.83 3.62 -14.30
CA ASN A 133 2.24 2.27 -14.61
C ASN A 133 3.07 1.74 -13.41
N PRO A 134 2.76 0.56 -12.85
CA PRO A 134 3.42 0.04 -11.64
C PRO A 134 4.89 -0.37 -11.81
N THR A 135 5.52 -0.02 -12.91
CA THR A 135 6.94 -0.27 -13.17
C THR A 135 7.82 0.75 -12.45
N GLY A 136 7.79 0.77 -11.14
CA GLY A 136 8.61 1.69 -10.38
C GLY A 136 9.89 1.05 -9.84
N ASN A 137 10.95 1.83 -9.77
CA ASN A 137 12.19 1.41 -9.13
C ASN A 137 11.99 1.41 -7.60
N VAL A 138 12.13 0.24 -7.02
CA VAL A 138 12.13 0.03 -5.57
C VAL A 138 13.50 -0.48 -5.19
N SER A 139 14.18 0.25 -4.32
CA SER A 139 15.54 -0.06 -3.90
C SER A 139 15.58 -0.95 -2.67
N MET A 140 16.53 -1.89 -2.62
CA MET A 140 16.75 -2.67 -1.42
C MET A 140 17.28 -1.79 -0.29
N CYS A 141 16.63 -1.81 0.85
CA CYS A 141 17.14 -1.21 2.07
C CYS A 141 18.23 -2.12 2.68
N LYS A 142 19.49 -1.79 2.45
CA LYS A 142 20.63 -2.59 2.93
C LYS A 142 21.08 -2.19 4.32
N THR A 143 20.82 -0.98 4.73
CA THR A 143 21.35 -0.37 5.96
C THR A 143 20.21 0.07 6.85
N ALA A 144 19.44 -0.90 7.38
CA ALA A 144 18.47 -0.59 8.42
C ALA A 144 19.16 0.03 9.65
N PRO A 145 18.58 1.04 10.32
CA PRO A 145 17.19 1.47 10.17
C PRO A 145 16.95 2.55 9.11
N VAL A 146 17.96 2.99 8.38
CA VAL A 146 17.81 4.07 7.39
C VAL A 146 17.59 3.47 6.01
N CYS A 147 16.39 3.57 5.49
CA CYS A 147 16.03 3.11 4.16
C CYS A 147 15.99 4.25 3.14
N PRO A 148 16.22 3.96 1.83
CA PRO A 148 16.19 4.99 0.79
C PRO A 148 14.84 5.70 0.72
N GLY A 149 14.86 7.03 0.64
CA GLY A 149 13.67 7.87 0.53
C GLY A 149 13.67 8.80 -0.68
N GLY A 150 14.78 8.88 -1.37
CA GLY A 150 15.07 9.87 -2.42
C GLY A 150 14.12 9.88 -3.61
N THR A 151 14.66 9.77 -4.81
CA THR A 151 13.91 9.80 -6.08
C THR A 151 13.16 8.51 -6.39
N ASP A 152 13.48 7.42 -5.69
CA ASP A 152 12.85 6.11 -5.88
C ASP A 152 11.38 6.12 -5.45
N LEU A 153 10.61 5.18 -6.00
CA LEU A 153 9.22 4.94 -5.58
C LEU A 153 9.12 4.35 -4.17
N GLY A 154 10.20 3.87 -3.62
CA GLY A 154 10.23 3.29 -2.29
C GLY A 154 11.39 2.31 -2.12
N TRP A 155 11.25 1.49 -1.10
CA TRP A 155 12.26 0.52 -0.70
C TRP A 155 11.64 -0.82 -0.32
N TYR A 156 12.48 -1.86 -0.26
CA TYR A 156 12.13 -3.14 0.31
C TYR A 156 13.26 -3.72 1.17
N VAL A 157 12.87 -4.60 2.09
CA VAL A 157 13.78 -5.42 2.88
C VAL A 157 13.44 -6.88 2.65
N ASP A 158 14.43 -7.69 2.29
CA ASP A 158 14.25 -9.13 2.22
C ASP A 158 14.18 -9.72 3.64
N LEU A 159 13.15 -10.48 3.92
CA LEU A 159 13.04 -11.23 5.15
C LEU A 159 13.93 -12.49 5.10
N LYS A 160 14.33 -12.96 6.27
CA LYS A 160 15.03 -14.24 6.37
C LYS A 160 14.15 -15.40 5.89
N LYS A 161 14.77 -16.54 5.65
CA LYS A 161 14.04 -17.75 5.23
C LYS A 161 12.83 -18.02 6.13
N ALA A 162 11.70 -18.24 5.51
CA ALA A 162 10.43 -18.58 6.15
C ALA A 162 9.78 -17.48 7.02
N GLN A 163 10.44 -16.38 7.30
CA GLN A 163 9.82 -15.23 7.99
C GLN A 163 8.66 -14.66 7.16
N LYS A 164 7.64 -14.18 7.86
CA LYS A 164 6.40 -13.66 7.27
C LYS A 164 5.92 -12.44 8.04
N LEU A 165 5.36 -11.46 7.35
CA LEU A 165 4.53 -10.45 8.00
C LEU A 165 3.18 -11.09 8.36
N THR A 166 2.75 -10.95 9.61
CA THR A 166 1.54 -11.62 10.13
C THR A 166 0.47 -10.66 10.64
N ALA A 167 0.82 -9.41 10.83
CA ALA A 167 -0.11 -8.37 11.21
C ALA A 167 0.23 -7.05 10.51
N GLU A 168 -0.61 -6.06 10.68
CA GLU A 168 -0.45 -4.74 10.09
C GLU A 168 0.79 -4.05 10.65
N PRO A 169 1.57 -3.36 9.81
CA PRO A 169 2.61 -2.46 10.29
C PRO A 169 2.01 -1.34 11.13
N THR A 170 2.82 -0.72 11.94
CA THR A 170 2.43 0.46 12.73
C THR A 170 3.51 1.51 12.63
N VAL A 171 3.12 2.75 12.39
CA VAL A 171 4.03 3.90 12.39
C VAL A 171 3.89 4.66 13.70
N ASP A 172 5.02 4.87 14.37
CA ASP A 172 5.12 5.78 15.51
C ASP A 172 6.29 6.74 15.28
N LYS A 173 5.98 8.02 15.23
CA LYS A 173 6.93 9.09 14.89
C LYS A 173 7.63 8.80 13.55
N ASP A 174 8.95 8.68 13.55
CA ASP A 174 9.77 8.43 12.37
C ASP A 174 10.14 6.95 12.18
N ARG A 175 9.40 6.04 12.82
CA ARG A 175 9.68 4.61 12.79
C ARG A 175 8.47 3.81 12.34
N VAL A 176 8.73 2.79 11.54
CA VAL A 176 7.73 1.79 11.18
C VAL A 176 8.11 0.44 11.81
N TYR A 177 7.13 -0.18 12.45
CA TYR A 177 7.24 -1.46 13.12
C TYR A 177 6.50 -2.52 12.31
N PHE A 178 7.17 -3.62 12.01
CA PHE A 178 6.62 -4.74 11.26
C PHE A 178 6.55 -5.99 12.16
N PRO A 179 5.35 -6.50 12.44
CA PRO A 179 5.18 -7.76 13.17
C PRO A 179 5.60 -8.95 12.28
N ILE A 180 6.75 -9.53 12.59
CA ILE A 180 7.33 -10.64 11.80
C ILE A 180 7.21 -11.91 12.61
N TYR A 181 6.70 -12.96 11.98
CA TYR A 181 6.66 -14.30 12.51
C TYR A 181 7.76 -15.17 11.87
N GLU A 182 8.49 -15.88 12.70
CA GLU A 182 9.46 -16.89 12.28
C GLU A 182 8.99 -18.29 12.75
N PRO A 183 8.73 -19.24 11.83
CA PRO A 183 8.31 -20.56 12.21
C PRO A 183 9.40 -21.32 12.95
N SER A 184 9.02 -22.09 13.97
CA SER A 184 9.94 -22.96 14.70
C SER A 184 10.58 -24.01 13.80
N PRO A 185 11.77 -24.50 14.13
CA PRO A 185 12.40 -25.60 13.42
C PRO A 185 11.47 -26.81 13.30
N ALA A 186 11.53 -27.51 12.16
CA ALA A 186 10.63 -28.60 11.83
C ALA A 186 10.56 -29.77 12.86
N ASN A 187 11.57 -29.90 13.70
CA ASN A 187 11.66 -30.95 14.71
C ASN A 187 10.88 -30.66 16.01
N ASN A 188 10.38 -29.44 16.16
CA ASN A 188 9.60 -29.05 17.32
C ASN A 188 8.11 -29.00 16.97
N LYS A 189 7.40 -30.13 17.12
CA LYS A 189 5.98 -30.27 16.78
C LYS A 189 5.06 -29.37 17.62
N CYS A 190 5.52 -28.92 18.78
CA CYS A 190 4.79 -28.04 19.69
C CYS A 190 5.43 -26.65 19.79
N GLY A 191 6.38 -26.33 18.91
CA GLY A 191 7.05 -25.04 18.90
C GLY A 191 6.12 -23.91 18.50
N THR A 192 6.07 -22.90 19.32
CA THR A 192 5.52 -21.60 18.95
C THR A 192 6.56 -20.86 18.13
N GLY A 193 6.16 -20.22 17.04
CA GLY A 193 7.05 -19.30 16.33
C GLY A 193 7.44 -18.11 17.23
N SER A 194 8.51 -17.43 16.90
CA SER A 194 8.96 -16.19 17.51
C SER A 194 8.78 -15.02 16.56
#